data_b4d48762c4be80d3834f8b223828e276
#
_entry.id   b4d48762c4be80d3834f8b223828e276
#
_cell.length_a   1.000
_cell.length_b   1.000
_cell.length_c   1.000
_cell.angle_alpha   90.00
_cell.angle_beta   90.00
_cell.angle_gamma   90.00
#
_symmetry.space_group_name_H-M   'P 1'
#
loop_
_entity.id
_entity.type
_entity.pdbx_description
1 polymer ?
#
loop_
_entity_poly.entity_id
_entity_poly.type
_entity_poly.pdbx_seq_one_letter_code
_entity_poly.pdbx_strand_id
1 'polypeptide(L)' 'MRSFYHYMMRYRGNIQADEEKRLAEWMFEDHSFPKQATSYNEISSYLEWNIPFTNALTVFDRLYDAYQIEED' A
#
# COMPACT_ATOMS: atom_id res chain seq x y z
N MET A 1 10.81 -9.83 8.09
CA MET A 1 10.26 -8.61 7.46
C MET A 1 8.77 -8.76 7.27
N ARG A 2 7.98 -7.79 7.72
CA ARG A 2 6.54 -7.81 7.50
C ARG A 2 6.21 -7.45 6.07
N SER A 3 5.06 -7.89 5.58
CA SER A 3 4.63 -7.53 4.23
C SER A 3 4.23 -6.06 4.16
N PHE A 4 4.25 -5.50 2.96
CA PHE A 4 3.78 -4.13 2.75
C PHE A 4 2.31 -3.98 3.12
N TYR A 5 1.50 -4.99 2.81
CA TYR A 5 0.09 -5.01 3.20
C TYR A 5 -0.05 -4.86 4.72
N HIS A 6 0.73 -5.64 5.48
CA HIS A 6 0.70 -5.56 6.94
C HIS A 6 1.05 -4.15 7.42
N TYR A 7 2.09 -3.58 6.84
CA TYR A 7 2.50 -2.22 7.19
C TYR A 7 1.38 -1.22 6.94
N MET A 8 0.70 -1.34 5.80
CA MET A 8 -0.34 -0.40 5.41
C MET A 8 -1.59 -0.47 6.28
N MET A 9 -1.84 -1.60 6.92
CA MET A 9 -3.05 -1.73 7.73
C MET A 9 -3.11 -0.72 8.89
N ARG A 10 -1.97 -0.15 9.28
CA ARG A 10 -1.94 0.90 10.30
C ARG A 10 -2.74 2.14 9.90
N TYR A 11 -2.84 2.40 8.59
CA TYR A 11 -3.50 3.60 8.09
C TYR A 11 -5.01 3.47 8.04
N ARG A 12 -5.55 2.27 8.19
CA ARG A 12 -7.00 2.07 8.13
C ARG A 12 -7.74 2.74 9.30
N GLY A 13 -7.07 2.88 10.43
CA GLY A 13 -7.67 3.48 11.61
C GLY A 13 -7.57 5.00 11.67
N ASN A 14 -7.00 5.64 10.65
CA ASN A 14 -6.84 7.09 10.66
C ASN A 14 -8.20 7.79 10.64
N ILE A 15 -8.32 8.84 11.49
CA ILE A 15 -9.52 9.66 11.54
C ILE A 15 -9.65 10.49 10.26
N GLN A 16 -8.52 10.99 9.76
CA GLN A 16 -8.51 11.80 8.54
C GLN A 16 -8.58 10.90 7.31
N ALA A 17 -9.39 11.31 6.35
CA ALA A 17 -9.53 10.60 5.08
C ALA A 17 -8.44 11.06 4.11
N ASP A 18 -7.19 10.73 4.40
CA ASP A 18 -6.06 11.10 3.57
C ASP A 18 -5.76 10.00 2.54
N GLU A 19 -4.75 10.25 1.69
CA GLU A 19 -4.41 9.33 0.64
C GLU A 19 -3.87 8.01 1.17
N GLU A 20 -3.16 8.03 2.29
CA GLU A 20 -2.66 6.82 2.93
C GLU A 20 -3.80 5.91 3.34
N LYS A 21 -4.82 6.49 3.98
CA LYS A 21 -6.00 5.73 4.38
C LYS A 21 -6.74 5.19 3.15
N ARG A 22 -6.85 6.01 2.11
CA ARG A 22 -7.56 5.62 0.89
C ARG A 22 -6.90 4.40 0.26
N LEU A 23 -5.57 4.41 0.17
CA LEU A 23 -4.86 3.25 -0.37
C LEU A 23 -5.01 2.03 0.52
N ALA A 24 -4.87 2.21 1.84
CA ALA A 24 -5.00 1.11 2.79
C ALA A 24 -6.38 0.47 2.74
N GLU A 25 -7.43 1.27 2.67
CA GLU A 25 -8.79 0.76 2.58
C GLU A 25 -9.01 -0.03 1.29
N TRP A 26 -8.51 0.49 0.17
CA TRP A 26 -8.61 -0.22 -1.10
C TRP A 26 -7.89 -1.56 -1.04
N MET A 27 -6.67 -1.57 -0.47
CA MET A 27 -5.89 -2.81 -0.34
C MET A 27 -6.63 -3.83 0.51
N PHE A 28 -7.27 -3.37 1.58
CA PHE A 28 -8.00 -4.27 2.47
C PHE A 28 -9.20 -4.91 1.75
N GLU A 29 -9.89 -4.14 0.93
CA GLU A 29 -11.09 -4.62 0.25
C GLU A 29 -10.79 -5.44 -0.99
N ASP A 30 -9.57 -5.34 -1.52
CA ASP A 30 -9.19 -6.06 -2.74
C ASP A 30 -8.70 -7.47 -2.41
N HIS A 31 -9.53 -8.46 -2.69
CA HIS A 31 -9.24 -9.85 -2.37
C HIS A 31 -8.05 -10.41 -3.17
N SER A 32 -7.70 -9.79 -4.27
CA SER A 32 -6.59 -10.25 -5.12
C SER A 32 -5.26 -9.59 -4.81
N PHE A 33 -5.24 -8.61 -3.91
CA PHE A 33 -4.01 -7.92 -3.59
C PHE A 33 -2.98 -8.91 -3.02
N PRO A 34 -1.69 -8.81 -3.45
CA PRO A 34 -0.64 -9.74 -2.97
C PRO A 34 -0.24 -9.42 -1.53
N LYS A 35 -0.97 -9.99 -0.58
CA LYS A 35 -0.87 -9.64 0.84
C LYS A 35 0.45 -10.04 1.48
N GLN A 36 1.18 -10.97 0.88
CA GLN A 36 2.47 -11.43 1.41
C GLN A 36 3.66 -10.74 0.76
N ALA A 37 3.42 -9.90 -0.23
CA ALA A 37 4.50 -9.29 -1.01
C ALA A 37 5.33 -8.32 -0.18
N THR A 38 6.64 -8.36 -0.38
CA THR A 38 7.58 -7.40 0.21
C THR A 38 8.32 -6.63 -0.88
N SER A 39 8.24 -7.05 -2.12
CA SER A 39 8.99 -6.51 -3.25
C SER A 39 8.29 -5.30 -3.86
N TYR A 40 9.06 -4.24 -4.10
CA TYR A 40 8.55 -3.05 -4.80
C TYR A 40 7.96 -3.43 -6.16
N ASN A 41 8.70 -4.24 -6.92
CA ASN A 41 8.27 -4.59 -8.28
C ASN A 41 6.96 -5.35 -8.32
N GLU A 42 6.79 -6.28 -7.40
CA GLU A 42 5.55 -7.07 -7.37
C GLU A 42 4.34 -6.17 -7.07
N ILE A 43 4.49 -5.29 -6.09
CA ILE A 43 3.39 -4.45 -5.67
C ILE A 43 3.11 -3.35 -6.70
N SER A 44 4.17 -2.70 -7.22
CA SER A 44 3.98 -1.65 -8.19
C SER A 44 3.34 -2.18 -9.48
N SER A 45 3.76 -3.37 -9.92
CA SER A 45 3.16 -4.00 -11.11
C SER A 45 1.67 -4.26 -10.90
N TYR A 46 1.32 -4.77 -9.72
CA TYR A 46 -0.08 -5.02 -9.42
C TYR A 46 -0.90 -3.73 -9.44
N LEU A 47 -0.35 -2.66 -8.84
CA LEU A 47 -1.04 -1.36 -8.81
C LEU A 47 -1.17 -0.73 -10.19
N GLU A 48 -0.19 -0.93 -11.07
CA GLU A 48 -0.27 -0.43 -12.44
C GLU A 48 -1.45 -1.02 -13.20
N TRP A 49 -1.75 -2.29 -12.96
CA TRP A 49 -2.87 -2.98 -13.62
C TRP A 49 -4.22 -2.75 -12.93
N ASN A 50 -4.20 -2.26 -11.69
CA ASN A 50 -5.41 -2.12 -10.88
C ASN A 50 -5.39 -0.79 -10.13
N ILE A 51 -5.23 0.32 -10.85
CA ILE A 51 -5.08 1.65 -10.24
C ILE A 51 -6.32 2.02 -9.42
N PRO A 52 -6.20 2.14 -8.10
CA PRO A 52 -7.36 2.45 -7.25
C PRO A 52 -7.82 3.91 -7.34
N PHE A 53 -6.90 4.83 -7.60
CA PHE A 53 -7.21 6.24 -7.79
C PHE A 53 -6.04 6.91 -8.51
N THR A 54 -6.25 8.14 -8.99
CA THR A 54 -5.32 8.82 -9.89
C THR A 54 -3.88 8.87 -9.39
N ASN A 55 -3.66 9.19 -8.12
CA ASN A 55 -2.32 9.36 -7.56
C ASN A 55 -1.81 8.13 -6.82
N ALA A 56 -2.42 6.97 -7.05
CA ALA A 56 -2.12 5.79 -6.24
C ALA A 56 -0.65 5.38 -6.31
N LEU A 57 -0.04 5.43 -7.50
CA LEU A 57 1.37 5.02 -7.64
C LEU A 57 2.31 5.99 -6.95
N THR A 58 2.02 7.28 -7.00
CA THR A 58 2.82 8.29 -6.30
C THR A 58 2.72 8.10 -4.78
N VAL A 59 1.52 7.86 -4.29
CA VAL A 59 1.30 7.59 -2.87
C VAL A 59 2.01 6.31 -2.46
N PHE A 60 1.92 5.26 -3.28
CA PHE A 60 2.60 4.01 -3.01
C PHE A 60 4.11 4.20 -2.93
N ASP A 61 4.71 4.93 -3.87
CA ASP A 61 6.16 5.14 -3.86
C ASP A 61 6.63 5.75 -2.54
N ARG A 62 5.92 6.78 -2.09
CA ARG A 62 6.25 7.44 -0.83
C ARG A 62 6.11 6.50 0.36
N LEU A 63 5.04 5.73 0.39
CA LEU A 63 4.78 4.82 1.49
C LEU A 63 5.72 3.62 1.47
N TYR A 64 6.12 3.17 0.30
CA TYR A 64 7.06 2.06 0.21
C TYR A 64 8.43 2.47 0.76
N ASP A 65 8.87 3.71 0.50
CA ASP A 65 10.11 4.22 1.09
C ASP A 65 10.04 4.21 2.62
N ALA A 66 8.92 4.68 3.18
CA ALA A 66 8.74 4.67 4.64
C ALA A 66 8.72 3.25 5.18
N TYR A 67 8.09 2.34 4.47
CA TYR A 67 8.04 0.93 4.84
C TYR A 67 9.44 0.32 4.89
N GLN A 68 10.26 0.59 3.88
CA GLN A 68 11.63 0.05 3.86
C GLN A 68 12.46 0.56 5.02
N ILE A 69 12.36 1.83 5.35
CA ILE A 69 13.09 2.42 6.46
C ILE A 69 12.69 1.75 7.77
N GLU A 70 11.39 1.52 7.96
CA GLU A 70 10.89 0.93 9.20
C GLU A 70 11.24 -0.55 9.33
N GLU A 71 11.21 -1.29 8.22
CA GLU A 71 11.45 -2.73 8.24
C GLU A 71 12.93 -3.10 8.06
N ASP A 72 13.77 -2.14 7.82
CA ASP A 72 15.20 -2.37 7.59
C ASP A 72 15.93 -2.78 8.90
#